data_bad33e7f29e8676d8a424a948fedd9e8
#
_entry.id   bad33e7f29e8676d8a424a948fedd9e8
#
_cell.length_a   1.000
_cell.length_b   1.000
_cell.length_c   1.000
_cell.angle_alpha   90.00
_cell.angle_beta   90.00
_cell.angle_gamma   90.00
#
_symmetry.space_group_name_H-M   'P 1'
#
loop_
_entity.id
_entity.type
_entity.pdbx_description
1 polymer ?
#
loop_
_entity_poly.entity_id
_entity_poly.type
_entity_poly.pdbx_seq_one_letter_code
_entity_poly.pdbx_strand_id
1 'polypeptide(L)'
;MNRSQIKPELSNSSISAEPPLVNPELEGGDFFWQGGADGVLLLHGLTATTAEVRPLAKRFHDEGFTVSAVLLPGHGTTPEKLSHTNRREWIAVCEKAYAELQKKCSRVIVGGESTGGILALHLATEHPEIKALLLYAPAMRLASSLLRKLFMVVASPFVFAVPKKTEEDRDAMPWQGYKVNPLKAGVQLLKLQADIKKRLARIYQPILIIQANLDETVDLNSGEIIFRGVQSAVRESHWMEKSRHVVILDQEFEEVISTTMKFVKKILQ
;
A
#
# COMPACT_ATOMS: atom_id res chain seq x y z
N MET A 1 -60.27 42.26 5.53
CA MET A 1 -58.99 42.10 6.24
C MET A 1 -58.54 40.68 6.19
N ASN A 2 -57.68 40.33 5.24
CA ASN A 2 -57.26 39.00 4.99
C ASN A 2 -55.76 38.90 5.35
N ARG A 3 -55.43 38.17 6.44
CA ARG A 3 -54.05 37.90 6.83
C ARG A 3 -53.62 36.61 6.13
N SER A 4 -52.85 36.74 5.07
CA SER A 4 -52.13 35.62 4.47
C SER A 4 -50.99 35.22 5.38
N GLN A 5 -51.05 33.97 5.87
CA GLN A 5 -49.96 33.35 6.61
C GLN A 5 -48.90 32.89 5.61
N ILE A 6 -47.72 33.47 5.69
CA ILE A 6 -46.53 33.02 5.00
C ILE A 6 -45.96 31.88 5.87
N LYS A 7 -46.00 30.64 5.36
CA LYS A 7 -45.24 29.50 5.92
C LYS A 7 -43.77 29.68 5.49
N PRO A 8 -42.79 29.52 6.36
CA PRO A 8 -41.40 29.43 5.93
C PRO A 8 -41.18 28.06 5.26
N GLU A 9 -40.77 28.07 4.01
CA GLU A 9 -40.20 26.90 3.35
C GLU A 9 -38.88 26.54 4.05
N LEU A 10 -38.87 25.41 4.73
CA LEU A 10 -37.65 24.75 5.18
C LEU A 10 -36.92 24.25 3.95
N SER A 11 -35.89 25.00 3.50
CA SER A 11 -34.95 24.54 2.51
C SER A 11 -34.19 23.34 3.12
N ASN A 12 -34.53 22.14 2.64
CA ASN A 12 -33.70 20.96 2.80
C ASN A 12 -32.39 21.20 2.06
N SER A 13 -31.41 21.83 2.71
CA SER A 13 -30.03 21.77 2.24
C SER A 13 -29.59 20.31 2.46
N SER A 14 -29.63 19.52 1.38
CA SER A 14 -28.97 18.25 1.29
C SER A 14 -27.47 18.53 1.55
N ILE A 15 -27.01 18.21 2.75
CA ILE A 15 -25.60 18.14 3.07
C ILE A 15 -25.08 17.01 2.17
N SER A 16 -24.42 17.35 1.07
CA SER A 16 -23.70 16.40 0.25
C SER A 16 -22.61 15.82 1.15
N ALA A 17 -22.78 14.56 1.58
CA ALA A 17 -21.74 13.88 2.31
C ALA A 17 -20.46 13.93 1.46
N GLU A 18 -19.37 14.43 2.04
CA GLU A 18 -18.07 14.37 1.35
C GLU A 18 -17.79 12.96 0.83
N PRO A 19 -17.25 12.83 -0.40
CA PRO A 19 -16.95 11.51 -0.92
C PRO A 19 -16.02 10.76 0.05
N PRO A 20 -16.23 9.44 0.25
CA PRO A 20 -15.45 8.65 1.21
C PRO A 20 -13.97 8.52 0.83
N LEU A 21 -13.64 8.87 -0.41
CA LEU A 21 -12.29 8.79 -0.98
C LEU A 21 -11.77 10.18 -1.37
N VAL A 22 -10.49 10.41 -1.13
CA VAL A 22 -9.71 11.48 -1.81
C VAL A 22 -9.54 11.07 -3.26
N ASN A 23 -9.62 12.03 -4.20
CA ASN A 23 -9.47 11.82 -5.64
C ASN A 23 -10.32 10.64 -6.17
N PRO A 24 -11.66 10.68 -6.01
CA PRO A 24 -12.54 9.57 -6.36
C PRO A 24 -12.58 9.30 -7.87
N GLU A 25 -12.11 10.22 -8.71
CA GLU A 25 -12.01 10.12 -10.16
C GLU A 25 -10.88 9.21 -10.64
N LEU A 26 -9.89 8.91 -9.78
CA LEU A 26 -8.77 8.04 -10.13
C LEU A 26 -9.22 6.57 -10.24
N GLU A 27 -8.60 5.86 -11.16
CA GLU A 27 -8.85 4.42 -11.37
C GLU A 27 -8.20 3.58 -10.25
N GLY A 28 -8.95 3.29 -9.19
CA GLY A 28 -8.50 2.56 -8.01
C GLY A 28 -8.86 1.07 -7.99
N GLY A 29 -9.48 0.51 -9.04
CA GLY A 29 -9.84 -0.91 -9.14
C GLY A 29 -8.67 -1.83 -9.52
N ASP A 30 -8.92 -3.14 -9.49
CA ASP A 30 -7.99 -4.15 -10.00
C ASP A 30 -7.60 -3.86 -11.44
N PHE A 31 -6.38 -4.19 -11.82
CA PHE A 31 -5.99 -4.18 -13.22
C PHE A 31 -4.97 -5.29 -13.54
N PHE A 32 -5.00 -5.68 -14.81
CA PHE A 32 -4.06 -6.63 -15.40
C PHE A 32 -3.70 -6.13 -16.80
N TRP A 33 -2.43 -5.78 -17.00
CA TRP A 33 -1.91 -5.31 -18.28
C TRP A 33 -0.97 -6.36 -18.86
N GLN A 34 -1.41 -7.00 -19.93
CA GLN A 34 -0.61 -8.00 -20.61
C GLN A 34 0.60 -7.37 -21.30
N GLY A 35 1.76 -7.93 -21.06
CA GLY A 35 3.04 -7.59 -21.70
C GLY A 35 3.82 -8.86 -22.05
N GLY A 36 5.12 -8.88 -21.75
CA GLY A 36 6.02 -10.02 -21.99
C GLY A 36 5.91 -11.16 -20.97
N ALA A 37 6.92 -12.03 -21.00
CA ALA A 37 6.99 -13.22 -20.14
C ALA A 37 7.39 -12.93 -18.69
N ASP A 38 7.88 -11.74 -18.41
CA ASP A 38 8.19 -11.32 -17.04
C ASP A 38 7.00 -10.59 -16.44
N GLY A 39 6.60 -10.98 -15.24
CA GLY A 39 5.44 -10.45 -14.53
C GLY A 39 5.83 -9.62 -13.32
N VAL A 40 5.04 -8.58 -13.02
CA VAL A 40 5.15 -7.79 -11.79
C VAL A 40 3.79 -7.70 -11.13
N LEU A 41 3.71 -8.15 -9.88
CA LEU A 41 2.55 -7.93 -9.00
C LEU A 41 2.84 -6.73 -8.09
N LEU A 42 1.98 -5.71 -8.12
CA LEU A 42 2.10 -4.52 -7.27
C LEU A 42 0.96 -4.43 -6.27
N LEU A 43 1.31 -4.19 -5.01
CA LEU A 43 0.40 -4.18 -3.87
C LEU A 43 0.38 -2.80 -3.21
N HIS A 44 -0.81 -2.21 -3.05
CA HIS A 44 -0.99 -0.88 -2.48
C HIS A 44 -0.97 -0.86 -0.95
N GLY A 45 -0.86 0.33 -0.37
CA GLY A 45 -0.83 0.58 1.07
C GLY A 45 -2.21 0.52 1.75
N LEU A 46 -2.21 0.53 3.10
CA LEU A 46 -3.43 0.57 3.90
C LEU A 46 -4.20 1.87 3.65
N THR A 47 -5.52 1.75 3.48
CA THR A 47 -6.44 2.86 3.16
C THR A 47 -6.30 3.48 1.77
N ALA A 48 -5.32 3.05 0.97
CA ALA A 48 -5.14 3.44 -0.42
C ALA A 48 -5.95 2.55 -1.38
N THR A 49 -5.77 2.75 -2.67
CA THR A 49 -6.28 1.89 -3.74
C THR A 49 -5.15 1.56 -4.72
N THR A 50 -5.44 0.83 -5.79
CA THR A 50 -4.44 0.53 -6.82
C THR A 50 -3.98 1.78 -7.60
N ALA A 51 -4.70 2.91 -7.50
CA ALA A 51 -4.24 4.19 -8.04
C ALA A 51 -2.84 4.57 -7.53
N GLU A 52 -2.52 4.22 -6.27
CA GLU A 52 -1.21 4.46 -5.64
C GLU A 52 -0.05 3.80 -6.41
N VAL A 53 -0.24 2.59 -6.88
CA VAL A 53 0.82 1.83 -7.58
C VAL A 53 0.74 1.94 -9.10
N ARG A 54 -0.31 2.58 -9.64
CA ARG A 54 -0.56 2.64 -11.08
C ARG A 54 0.51 3.39 -11.88
N PRO A 55 1.09 4.51 -11.43
CA PRO A 55 2.21 5.17 -12.13
C PRO A 55 3.45 4.26 -12.23
N LEU A 56 3.80 3.56 -11.15
CA LEU A 56 4.89 2.58 -11.14
C LEU A 56 4.57 1.39 -12.08
N ALA A 57 3.33 0.89 -12.04
CA ALA A 57 2.84 -0.17 -12.92
C ALA A 57 3.00 0.20 -14.40
N LYS A 58 2.67 1.46 -14.74
CA LYS A 58 2.83 1.96 -16.12
C LYS A 58 4.27 1.90 -16.58
N ARG A 59 5.24 2.27 -15.74
CA ARG A 59 6.67 2.18 -16.08
C ARG A 59 7.11 0.75 -16.35
N PHE A 60 6.66 -0.21 -15.55
CA PHE A 60 6.93 -1.62 -15.80
C PHE A 60 6.30 -2.10 -17.12
N HIS A 61 5.05 -1.71 -17.37
CA HIS A 61 4.36 -2.10 -18.61
C HIS A 61 5.03 -1.49 -19.85
N ASP A 62 5.45 -0.23 -19.79
CA ASP A 62 6.19 0.45 -20.87
C ASP A 62 7.56 -0.23 -21.15
N GLU A 63 8.18 -0.86 -20.15
CA GLU A 63 9.40 -1.69 -20.29
C GLU A 63 9.08 -3.14 -20.71
N GLY A 64 7.82 -3.46 -21.04
CA GLY A 64 7.40 -4.74 -21.61
C GLY A 64 6.99 -5.80 -20.59
N PHE A 65 6.86 -5.49 -19.31
CA PHE A 65 6.38 -6.44 -18.31
C PHE A 65 4.87 -6.65 -18.39
N THR A 66 4.42 -7.85 -18.07
CA THR A 66 3.02 -8.10 -17.69
C THR A 66 2.84 -7.60 -16.25
N VAL A 67 1.85 -6.72 -16.01
CA VAL A 67 1.66 -6.09 -14.70
C VAL A 67 0.28 -6.39 -14.15
N SER A 68 0.22 -6.75 -12.87
CA SER A 68 -1.02 -6.96 -12.12
C SER A 68 -1.00 -6.15 -10.84
N ALA A 69 -2.14 -5.57 -10.50
CA ALA A 69 -2.39 -5.02 -9.17
C ALA A 69 -3.81 -5.32 -8.74
N VAL A 70 -4.00 -5.63 -7.47
CA VAL A 70 -5.30 -6.00 -6.90
C VAL A 70 -5.70 -5.02 -5.81
N LEU A 71 -6.99 -4.69 -5.80
CA LEU A 71 -7.59 -3.88 -4.75
C LEU A 71 -7.84 -4.77 -3.52
N LEU A 72 -7.20 -4.44 -2.41
CA LEU A 72 -7.37 -5.19 -1.17
C LEU A 72 -8.81 -5.09 -0.64
N PRO A 73 -9.41 -6.16 -0.10
CA PRO A 73 -10.75 -6.15 0.48
C PRO A 73 -10.97 -4.99 1.46
N GLY A 74 -12.11 -4.33 1.30
CA GLY A 74 -12.49 -3.16 2.10
C GLY A 74 -11.91 -1.83 1.66
N HIS A 75 -10.93 -1.82 0.74
CA HIS A 75 -10.38 -0.60 0.16
C HIS A 75 -11.23 -0.12 -1.03
N GLY A 76 -11.08 1.14 -1.43
CA GLY A 76 -11.80 1.71 -2.57
C GLY A 76 -13.32 1.80 -2.39
N THR A 77 -13.84 1.63 -1.18
CA THR A 77 -15.27 1.61 -0.85
C THR A 77 -15.60 2.60 0.28
N THR A 78 -15.66 2.14 1.51
CA THR A 78 -15.83 3.00 2.70
C THR A 78 -14.91 2.56 3.84
N PRO A 79 -14.52 3.48 4.74
CA PRO A 79 -13.73 3.13 5.93
C PRO A 79 -14.39 2.06 6.81
N GLU A 80 -15.74 2.03 6.85
CA GLU A 80 -16.53 1.03 7.58
C GLU A 80 -16.30 -0.37 7.02
N LYS A 81 -16.36 -0.53 5.68
CA LYS A 81 -16.08 -1.82 5.03
C LYS A 81 -14.67 -2.29 5.33
N LEU A 82 -13.68 -1.38 5.28
CA LEU A 82 -12.29 -1.71 5.65
C LEU A 82 -12.18 -2.19 7.10
N SER A 83 -12.93 -1.59 8.04
CA SER A 83 -12.98 -2.01 9.44
C SER A 83 -13.48 -3.44 9.65
N HIS A 84 -14.24 -3.98 8.71
CA HIS A 84 -14.81 -5.33 8.79
C HIS A 84 -13.95 -6.38 8.05
N THR A 85 -12.87 -5.96 7.37
CA THR A 85 -11.93 -6.88 6.73
C THR A 85 -10.79 -7.27 7.67
N ASN A 86 -10.12 -8.34 7.35
CA ASN A 86 -8.99 -8.82 8.13
C ASN A 86 -7.80 -9.18 7.23
N ARG A 87 -6.61 -9.30 7.84
CA ARG A 87 -5.37 -9.57 7.10
C ARG A 87 -5.37 -10.87 6.28
N ARG A 88 -6.20 -11.87 6.67
CA ARG A 88 -6.29 -13.14 5.92
C ARG A 88 -7.00 -12.95 4.59
N GLU A 89 -8.00 -12.08 4.55
CA GLU A 89 -8.70 -11.71 3.31
C GLU A 89 -7.75 -10.94 2.38
N TRP A 90 -6.94 -10.01 2.91
CA TRP A 90 -5.93 -9.30 2.12
C TRP A 90 -4.89 -10.26 1.54
N ILE A 91 -4.38 -11.18 2.36
CA ILE A 91 -3.45 -12.23 1.93
C ILE A 91 -4.08 -13.09 0.82
N ALA A 92 -5.31 -13.57 1.01
CA ALA A 92 -5.97 -14.45 0.05
C ALA A 92 -6.11 -13.84 -1.35
N VAL A 93 -6.39 -12.53 -1.43
CA VAL A 93 -6.47 -11.82 -2.72
C VAL A 93 -5.09 -11.67 -3.35
N CYS A 94 -4.04 -11.38 -2.56
CA CYS A 94 -2.66 -11.32 -3.06
C CYS A 94 -2.18 -12.69 -3.57
N GLU A 95 -2.46 -13.77 -2.83
CA GLU A 95 -2.15 -15.15 -3.24
C GLU A 95 -2.81 -15.51 -4.58
N LYS A 96 -4.10 -15.19 -4.71
CA LYS A 96 -4.84 -15.43 -5.95
C LYS A 96 -4.22 -14.66 -7.12
N ALA A 97 -3.91 -13.38 -6.94
CA ALA A 97 -3.31 -12.54 -7.98
C ALA A 97 -1.93 -13.04 -8.39
N TYR A 98 -1.10 -13.45 -7.42
CA TYR A 98 0.20 -14.05 -7.67
C TYR A 98 0.06 -15.35 -8.49
N ALA A 99 -0.83 -16.25 -8.07
CA ALA A 99 -1.05 -17.51 -8.78
C ALA A 99 -1.58 -17.31 -10.22
N GLU A 100 -2.42 -16.30 -10.44
CA GLU A 100 -2.89 -15.95 -11.79
C GLU A 100 -1.77 -15.40 -12.67
N LEU A 101 -0.91 -14.54 -12.11
CA LEU A 101 0.23 -13.98 -12.82
C LEU A 101 1.28 -15.05 -13.13
N GLN A 102 1.54 -15.96 -12.19
CA GLN A 102 2.48 -17.09 -12.34
C GLN A 102 2.08 -18.04 -13.49
N LYS A 103 0.77 -18.20 -13.75
CA LYS A 103 0.30 -19.02 -14.90
C LYS A 103 0.62 -18.39 -16.25
N LYS A 104 0.83 -17.07 -16.30
CA LYS A 104 1.00 -16.30 -17.54
C LYS A 104 2.44 -15.83 -17.77
N CYS A 105 3.26 -15.83 -16.71
CA CYS A 105 4.62 -15.30 -16.74
C CYS A 105 5.62 -16.36 -16.27
N SER A 106 6.78 -16.39 -16.92
CA SER A 106 7.88 -17.32 -16.60
C SER A 106 8.61 -16.91 -15.31
N ARG A 107 8.67 -15.62 -15.02
CA ARG A 107 9.31 -15.04 -13.83
C ARG A 107 8.38 -13.99 -13.25
N VAL A 108 8.16 -14.01 -11.94
CA VAL A 108 7.31 -13.05 -11.25
C VAL A 108 8.09 -12.31 -10.18
N ILE A 109 8.03 -10.98 -10.25
CA ILE A 109 8.53 -10.04 -9.24
C ILE A 109 7.31 -9.55 -8.44
N VAL A 110 7.46 -9.39 -7.13
CA VAL A 110 6.41 -8.86 -6.28
C VAL A 110 6.91 -7.58 -5.61
N GLY A 111 6.11 -6.53 -5.72
CA GLY A 111 6.41 -5.26 -5.09
C GLY A 111 5.21 -4.68 -4.33
N GLY A 112 5.47 -3.73 -3.44
CA GLY A 112 4.39 -3.04 -2.75
C GLY A 112 4.84 -1.86 -1.92
N GLU A 113 3.91 -0.92 -1.79
CA GLU A 113 4.03 0.28 -0.97
C GLU A 113 3.52 0.00 0.44
N SER A 114 4.24 0.44 1.46
CA SER A 114 3.77 0.44 2.85
C SER A 114 3.28 -0.94 3.32
N THR A 115 1.98 -1.11 3.56
CA THR A 115 1.32 -2.39 3.90
C THR A 115 1.45 -3.40 2.74
N GLY A 116 1.40 -2.94 1.49
CA GLY A 116 1.66 -3.76 0.31
C GLY A 116 3.05 -4.40 0.34
N GLY A 117 4.06 -3.69 0.85
CA GLY A 117 5.39 -4.24 1.08
C GLY A 117 5.41 -5.38 2.11
N ILE A 118 4.58 -5.31 3.16
CA ILE A 118 4.46 -6.40 4.15
C ILE A 118 3.72 -7.61 3.56
N LEU A 119 2.73 -7.38 2.70
CA LEU A 119 2.05 -8.44 1.94
C LEU A 119 2.99 -9.09 0.92
N ALA A 120 3.85 -8.32 0.26
CA ALA A 120 4.91 -8.85 -0.62
C ALA A 120 5.89 -9.75 0.15
N LEU A 121 6.32 -9.34 1.35
CA LEU A 121 7.12 -10.18 2.23
C LEU A 121 6.38 -11.47 2.65
N HIS A 122 5.06 -11.38 2.88
CA HIS A 122 4.25 -12.58 3.15
C HIS A 122 4.33 -13.56 1.98
N LEU A 123 4.02 -13.12 0.77
CA LEU A 123 4.11 -13.96 -0.42
C LEU A 123 5.50 -14.60 -0.56
N ALA A 124 6.56 -13.84 -0.32
CA ALA A 124 7.92 -14.37 -0.39
C ALA A 124 8.24 -15.46 0.64
N THR A 125 7.58 -15.48 1.80
CA THR A 125 7.74 -16.57 2.78
C THR A 125 7.06 -17.85 2.38
N GLU A 126 6.06 -17.81 1.49
CA GLU A 126 5.28 -18.93 1.00
C GLU A 126 5.72 -19.40 -0.40
N HIS A 127 6.29 -18.49 -1.20
CA HIS A 127 6.64 -18.69 -2.60
C HIS A 127 8.14 -18.43 -2.85
N PRO A 128 9.02 -19.40 -2.61
CA PRO A 128 10.46 -19.24 -2.82
C PRO A 128 10.86 -18.99 -4.28
N GLU A 129 9.99 -19.28 -5.23
CA GLU A 129 10.17 -19.07 -6.67
C GLU A 129 9.97 -17.59 -7.10
N ILE A 130 9.46 -16.71 -6.24
CA ILE A 130 9.40 -15.27 -6.51
C ILE A 130 10.80 -14.77 -6.87
N LYS A 131 10.91 -14.11 -8.02
CA LYS A 131 12.21 -13.75 -8.62
C LYS A 131 12.91 -12.63 -7.86
N ALA A 132 12.15 -11.64 -7.37
CA ALA A 132 12.66 -10.53 -6.56
C ALA A 132 11.53 -9.85 -5.78
N LEU A 133 11.92 -9.07 -4.76
CA LEU A 133 11.04 -8.22 -3.97
C LEU A 133 11.39 -6.76 -4.15
N LEU A 134 10.37 -5.91 -4.32
CA LEU A 134 10.48 -4.46 -4.43
C LEU A 134 9.65 -3.81 -3.32
N LEU A 135 10.30 -3.27 -2.31
CA LEU A 135 9.65 -2.74 -1.12
C LEU A 135 9.81 -1.22 -1.06
N TYR A 136 8.70 -0.51 -1.11
CA TYR A 136 8.63 0.94 -1.06
C TYR A 136 8.03 1.37 0.27
N ALA A 137 8.76 2.14 1.06
CA ALA A 137 8.40 2.57 2.42
C ALA A 137 7.71 1.46 3.24
N PRO A 138 8.27 0.21 3.31
CA PRO A 138 7.56 -0.95 3.84
C PRO A 138 7.18 -0.76 5.31
N ALA A 139 5.91 -0.92 5.65
CA ALA A 139 5.36 -0.68 6.98
C ALA A 139 5.73 -1.78 8.01
N MET A 140 7.01 -2.12 8.17
CA MET A 140 7.45 -3.14 9.13
C MET A 140 7.33 -2.68 10.58
N ARG A 141 7.42 -1.36 10.81
CA ARG A 141 7.21 -0.70 12.09
C ARG A 141 6.58 0.67 11.85
N LEU A 142 5.47 0.97 12.53
CA LEU A 142 4.83 2.29 12.44
C LEU A 142 5.61 3.34 13.27
N ALA A 143 5.67 4.58 12.78
CA ALA A 143 6.28 5.73 13.46
C ALA A 143 5.41 6.21 14.63
N SER A 144 4.89 5.29 15.42
CA SER A 144 4.05 5.57 16.57
C SER A 144 4.61 4.94 17.84
N SER A 145 4.45 5.64 18.97
CA SER A 145 4.89 5.12 20.27
C SER A 145 4.18 3.81 20.62
N LEU A 146 4.79 3.03 21.52
CA LEU A 146 4.17 1.81 22.05
C LEU A 146 2.79 2.08 22.67
N LEU A 147 2.65 3.22 23.37
CA LEU A 147 1.38 3.63 23.99
C LEU A 147 0.29 3.89 22.93
N ARG A 148 0.63 4.52 21.81
CA ARG A 148 -0.32 4.73 20.70
C ARG A 148 -0.73 3.41 20.05
N LYS A 149 0.20 2.45 19.88
CA LYS A 149 -0.12 1.10 19.38
C LYS A 149 -1.03 0.35 20.35
N LEU A 150 -0.74 0.43 21.65
CA LEU A 150 -1.61 -0.17 22.68
C LEU A 150 -2.98 0.49 22.69
N PHE A 151 -3.05 1.83 22.62
CA PHE A 151 -4.32 2.55 22.48
C PHE A 151 -5.11 2.07 21.26
N MET A 152 -4.46 1.94 20.10
CA MET A 152 -5.12 1.42 18.89
C MET A 152 -5.76 0.06 19.14
N VAL A 153 -5.07 -0.87 19.80
CA VAL A 153 -5.57 -2.22 20.09
C VAL A 153 -6.75 -2.17 21.07
N VAL A 154 -6.62 -1.42 22.18
CA VAL A 154 -7.63 -1.36 23.25
C VAL A 154 -8.85 -0.55 22.81
N ALA A 155 -8.65 0.55 22.08
CA ALA A 155 -9.73 1.43 21.65
C ALA A 155 -10.48 0.92 20.41
N SER A 156 -9.88 0.05 19.59
CA SER A 156 -10.45 -0.39 18.31
C SER A 156 -11.86 -1.01 18.38
N PRO A 157 -12.34 -1.61 19.48
CA PRO A 157 -13.73 -2.03 19.60
C PRO A 157 -14.71 -0.87 19.75
N PHE A 158 -14.27 0.27 20.29
CA PHE A 158 -15.11 1.40 20.69
C PHE A 158 -14.92 2.64 19.82
N VAL A 159 -13.71 2.84 19.32
CA VAL A 159 -13.34 3.96 18.43
C VAL A 159 -13.16 3.44 17.02
N PHE A 160 -13.99 3.92 16.13
CA PHE A 160 -14.02 3.46 14.75
C PHE A 160 -12.73 3.82 13.99
N ALA A 161 -12.39 5.10 13.94
CA ALA A 161 -11.27 5.61 13.16
C ALA A 161 -10.66 6.87 13.80
N VAL A 162 -9.44 7.18 13.40
CA VAL A 162 -8.77 8.45 13.71
C VAL A 162 -8.48 9.19 12.41
N PRO A 163 -8.56 10.55 12.40
CA PRO A 163 -8.16 11.33 11.24
C PRO A 163 -6.72 11.03 10.84
N LYS A 164 -6.44 11.02 9.55
CA LYS A 164 -5.05 11.12 9.08
C LYS A 164 -4.54 12.52 9.35
N LYS A 165 -3.26 12.66 9.62
CA LYS A 165 -2.61 13.97 9.53
C LYS A 165 -2.77 14.43 8.08
N THR A 166 -3.34 15.63 7.88
CA THR A 166 -3.46 16.24 6.57
C THR A 166 -2.05 16.67 6.15
N GLU A 167 -1.51 16.03 5.15
CA GLU A 167 -0.38 16.57 4.40
C GLU A 167 -1.02 17.41 3.31
N GLU A 168 -0.82 18.73 3.35
CA GLU A 168 -1.43 19.69 2.41
C GLU A 168 -1.15 19.34 0.94
N ASP A 169 -0.03 18.67 0.67
CA ASP A 169 0.36 18.22 -0.66
C ASP A 169 -0.22 16.86 -1.09
N ARG A 170 -0.89 16.12 -0.20
CA ARG A 170 -1.40 14.79 -0.54
C ARG A 170 -2.55 14.85 -1.55
N ASP A 171 -3.37 15.89 -1.49
CA ASP A 171 -4.47 16.10 -2.43
C ASP A 171 -3.96 16.47 -3.84
N ALA A 172 -2.70 16.93 -3.97
CA ALA A 172 -2.04 17.20 -5.24
C ALA A 172 -1.37 15.96 -5.86
N MET A 173 -1.16 14.88 -5.09
CA MET A 173 -0.61 13.62 -5.60
C MET A 173 -1.73 12.79 -6.26
N PRO A 174 -1.43 11.95 -7.26
CA PRO A 174 -2.39 11.00 -7.83
C PRO A 174 -2.62 9.81 -6.88
N TRP A 175 -2.96 10.11 -5.62
CA TRP A 175 -3.26 9.16 -4.57
C TRP A 175 -4.75 9.10 -4.28
N GLN A 176 -5.32 7.90 -4.28
CA GLN A 176 -6.71 7.68 -3.91
C GLN A 176 -6.80 6.84 -2.64
N GLY A 177 -7.62 7.28 -1.69
CA GLY A 177 -7.81 6.54 -0.44
C GLY A 177 -8.65 7.28 0.59
N TYR A 178 -8.71 6.75 1.83
CA TYR A 178 -9.52 7.32 2.90
C TYR A 178 -8.81 8.45 3.65
N LYS A 179 -9.55 9.49 4.05
CA LYS A 179 -9.08 10.58 4.92
C LYS A 179 -8.85 10.16 6.38
N VAL A 180 -9.27 8.94 6.73
CA VAL A 180 -9.20 8.40 8.10
C VAL A 180 -8.46 7.07 8.14
N ASN A 181 -7.97 6.71 9.32
CA ASN A 181 -7.38 5.41 9.61
C ASN A 181 -8.34 4.60 10.49
N PRO A 182 -9.06 3.61 9.97
CA PRO A 182 -9.88 2.71 10.77
C PRO A 182 -9.00 1.91 11.73
N LEU A 183 -9.27 1.98 13.05
CA LEU A 183 -8.40 1.38 14.07
C LEU A 183 -8.33 -0.14 13.94
N LYS A 184 -9.44 -0.80 13.60
CA LYS A 184 -9.45 -2.26 13.41
C LYS A 184 -8.53 -2.69 12.25
N ALA A 185 -8.49 -1.92 11.16
CA ALA A 185 -7.57 -2.18 10.05
C ALA A 185 -6.10 -1.99 10.49
N GLY A 186 -5.81 -0.95 11.26
CA GLY A 186 -4.49 -0.77 11.88
C GLY A 186 -4.07 -1.94 12.77
N VAL A 187 -5.00 -2.51 13.55
CA VAL A 187 -4.76 -3.73 14.34
C VAL A 187 -4.44 -4.93 13.47
N GLN A 188 -5.12 -5.08 12.30
CA GLN A 188 -4.77 -6.15 11.35
C GLN A 188 -3.36 -5.98 10.78
N LEU A 189 -2.95 -4.76 10.48
CA LEU A 189 -1.57 -4.47 10.08
C LEU A 189 -0.57 -4.83 11.18
N LEU A 190 -0.81 -4.45 12.44
CA LEU A 190 0.07 -4.83 13.55
C LEU A 190 0.23 -6.36 13.68
N LYS A 191 -0.86 -7.11 13.49
CA LYS A 191 -0.83 -8.57 13.50
C LYS A 191 -0.02 -9.12 12.31
N LEU A 192 -0.18 -8.55 11.12
CA LEU A 192 0.58 -8.94 9.93
C LEU A 192 2.09 -8.67 10.13
N GLN A 193 2.45 -7.48 10.64
CA GLN A 193 3.85 -7.14 10.99
C GLN A 193 4.47 -8.16 11.95
N ALA A 194 3.74 -8.52 13.02
CA ALA A 194 4.21 -9.48 14.02
C ALA A 194 4.43 -10.88 13.42
N ASP A 195 3.55 -11.31 12.51
CA ASP A 195 3.66 -12.59 11.80
C ASP A 195 4.88 -12.60 10.87
N ILE A 196 5.05 -11.54 10.07
CA ILE A 196 6.17 -11.46 9.10
C ILE A 196 7.51 -11.32 9.83
N LYS A 197 7.58 -10.54 10.88
CA LYS A 197 8.82 -10.38 11.66
C LYS A 197 9.42 -11.71 12.11
N LYS A 198 8.57 -12.69 12.46
CA LYS A 198 9.00 -14.04 12.86
C LYS A 198 9.50 -14.89 11.69
N ARG A 199 9.17 -14.51 10.46
CA ARG A 199 9.43 -15.29 9.25
C ARG A 199 10.42 -14.64 8.29
N LEU A 200 10.97 -13.45 8.60
CA LEU A 200 11.94 -12.76 7.75
C LEU A 200 13.11 -13.66 7.34
N ALA A 201 13.61 -14.51 8.27
CA ALA A 201 14.70 -15.43 7.99
C ALA A 201 14.36 -16.54 6.97
N ARG A 202 13.12 -16.62 6.48
CA ARG A 202 12.71 -17.53 5.39
C ARG A 202 12.80 -16.90 4.02
N ILE A 203 13.14 -15.60 3.93
CA ILE A 203 13.18 -14.84 2.68
C ILE A 203 14.60 -14.87 2.16
N TYR A 204 14.79 -15.46 0.97
CA TYR A 204 16.07 -15.58 0.27
C TYR A 204 16.08 -14.85 -1.08
N GLN A 205 14.92 -14.40 -1.56
CA GLN A 205 14.79 -13.69 -2.83
C GLN A 205 15.59 -12.40 -2.83
N PRO A 206 16.19 -12.01 -3.96
CA PRO A 206 16.76 -10.68 -4.12
C PRO A 206 15.78 -9.61 -3.70
N ILE A 207 16.23 -8.60 -2.94
CA ILE A 207 15.36 -7.60 -2.36
C ILE A 207 15.90 -6.18 -2.56
N LEU A 208 15.05 -5.29 -3.04
CA LEU A 208 15.24 -3.86 -3.05
C LEU A 208 14.34 -3.21 -2.02
N ILE A 209 14.88 -2.34 -1.19
CA ILE A 209 14.16 -1.54 -0.20
C ILE A 209 14.40 -0.07 -0.51
N ILE A 210 13.35 0.70 -0.76
CA ILE A 210 13.41 2.15 -0.92
C ILE A 210 12.61 2.79 0.20
N GLN A 211 13.22 3.71 0.94
CA GLN A 211 12.62 4.45 2.04
C GLN A 211 12.70 5.96 1.80
N ALA A 212 11.83 6.69 2.48
CA ALA A 212 11.78 8.14 2.43
C ALA A 212 12.27 8.75 3.75
N ASN A 213 13.16 9.72 3.69
CA ASN A 213 13.72 10.38 4.87
C ASN A 213 12.69 11.22 5.64
N LEU A 214 11.66 11.71 4.94
CA LEU A 214 10.60 12.53 5.54
C LEU A 214 9.35 11.72 5.90
N ASP A 215 9.46 10.38 6.02
CA ASP A 215 8.35 9.50 6.39
C ASP A 215 7.97 9.65 7.86
N GLU A 216 6.77 10.20 8.13
CA GLU A 216 6.18 10.32 9.46
C GLU A 216 5.19 9.18 9.79
N THR A 217 4.89 8.31 8.83
CA THR A 217 3.92 7.21 8.96
C THR A 217 4.60 5.92 9.40
N VAL A 218 5.68 5.58 8.75
CA VAL A 218 6.49 4.39 8.99
C VAL A 218 7.79 4.78 9.68
N ASP A 219 8.19 3.99 10.66
CA ASP A 219 9.45 4.20 11.37
C ASP A 219 10.64 4.01 10.42
N LEU A 220 11.57 4.96 10.43
CA LEU A 220 12.74 4.96 9.54
C LEU A 220 13.59 3.69 9.64
N ASN A 221 13.55 2.96 10.76
CA ASN A 221 14.23 1.67 10.88
C ASN A 221 13.45 0.48 10.26
N SER A 222 12.30 0.70 9.65
CA SER A 222 11.51 -0.39 9.04
C SER A 222 12.31 -1.17 8.00
N GLY A 223 12.99 -0.49 7.10
CA GLY A 223 13.84 -1.12 6.09
C GLY A 223 15.01 -1.87 6.70
N GLU A 224 15.67 -1.30 7.71
CA GLU A 224 16.78 -1.94 8.40
C GLU A 224 16.35 -3.23 9.12
N ILE A 225 15.16 -3.25 9.74
CA ILE A 225 14.59 -4.48 10.33
C ILE A 225 14.46 -5.57 9.29
N ILE A 226 13.96 -5.24 8.08
CA ILE A 226 13.82 -6.19 6.98
C ILE A 226 15.21 -6.60 6.48
N PHE A 227 16.07 -5.63 6.17
CA PHE A 227 17.40 -5.83 5.60
C PHE A 227 18.26 -6.79 6.44
N ARG A 228 18.20 -6.66 7.76
CA ARG A 228 18.91 -7.54 8.71
C ARG A 228 18.19 -8.88 8.94
N GLY A 229 16.87 -8.90 8.76
CA GLY A 229 16.06 -10.09 9.07
C GLY A 229 16.03 -11.13 7.98
N VAL A 230 16.18 -10.73 6.71
CA VAL A 230 16.14 -11.64 5.55
C VAL A 230 17.47 -12.36 5.32
N GLN A 231 17.43 -13.50 4.61
CA GLN A 231 18.60 -14.29 4.22
C GLN A 231 18.99 -14.10 2.75
N SER A 232 18.46 -13.06 2.11
CA SER A 232 18.73 -12.75 0.71
C SER A 232 20.22 -12.50 0.49
N ALA A 233 20.81 -13.12 -0.52
CA ALA A 233 22.21 -12.86 -0.92
C ALA A 233 22.36 -11.49 -1.59
N VAL A 234 21.35 -11.05 -2.33
CA VAL A 234 21.30 -9.74 -2.99
C VAL A 234 20.30 -8.86 -2.23
N ARG A 235 20.82 -7.82 -1.56
CA ARG A 235 20.04 -6.85 -0.79
C ARG A 235 20.51 -5.45 -1.10
N GLU A 236 19.58 -4.59 -1.53
CA GLU A 236 19.84 -3.18 -1.76
C GLU A 236 18.88 -2.32 -0.95
N SER A 237 19.38 -1.24 -0.37
CA SER A 237 18.59 -0.28 0.40
C SER A 237 18.96 1.13 -0.03
N HIS A 238 17.96 1.93 -0.39
CA HIS A 238 18.10 3.30 -0.86
C HIS A 238 17.18 4.23 -0.10
N TRP A 239 17.61 5.48 0.03
CA TRP A 239 16.87 6.54 0.70
C TRP A 239 16.54 7.66 -0.26
N MET A 240 15.28 8.10 -0.24
CA MET A 240 14.80 9.29 -0.93
C MET A 240 14.81 10.46 0.04
N GLU A 241 15.65 11.44 -0.23
CA GLU A 241 15.98 12.52 0.73
C GLU A 241 14.85 13.52 0.91
N LYS A 242 14.04 13.73 -0.14
CA LYS A 242 12.99 14.76 -0.20
C LYS A 242 11.59 14.19 -0.16
N SER A 243 11.45 12.87 -0.21
CA SER A 243 10.17 12.19 -0.28
C SER A 243 9.61 11.89 1.10
N ARG A 244 8.29 11.85 1.17
CA ARG A 244 7.47 11.41 2.31
C ARG A 244 7.05 9.95 2.14
N HIS A 245 6.04 9.52 2.93
CA HIS A 245 5.65 8.12 3.05
C HIS A 245 5.30 7.44 1.71
N VAL A 246 4.51 8.08 0.84
CA VAL A 246 4.12 7.47 -0.45
C VAL A 246 5.21 7.71 -1.48
N VAL A 247 6.36 7.08 -1.29
CA VAL A 247 7.60 7.36 -2.02
C VAL A 247 7.48 7.14 -3.53
N ILE A 248 6.58 6.27 -3.95
CA ILE A 248 6.30 5.97 -5.38
C ILE A 248 5.37 6.98 -6.07
N LEU A 249 4.97 8.05 -5.39
CA LEU A 249 4.16 9.13 -5.95
C LEU A 249 4.75 10.51 -5.65
N ASP A 250 5.86 10.57 -4.90
CA ASP A 250 6.43 11.81 -4.40
C ASP A 250 7.49 12.39 -5.34
N GLN A 251 8.14 13.47 -4.92
CA GLN A 251 9.04 14.32 -5.69
C GLN A 251 10.19 13.57 -6.39
N GLU A 252 10.65 12.44 -5.80
CA GLU A 252 11.77 11.65 -6.30
C GLU A 252 11.31 10.40 -7.08
N PHE A 253 10.07 10.41 -7.60
CA PHE A 253 9.51 9.28 -8.35
C PHE A 253 10.43 8.77 -9.47
N GLU A 254 11.04 9.65 -10.27
CA GLU A 254 11.93 9.25 -11.35
C GLU A 254 13.21 8.57 -10.83
N GLU A 255 13.71 8.95 -9.66
CA GLU A 255 14.84 8.29 -9.02
C GLU A 255 14.45 6.91 -8.49
N VAL A 256 13.25 6.80 -7.88
CA VAL A 256 12.66 5.52 -7.48
C VAL A 256 12.56 4.57 -8.68
N ILE A 257 12.05 5.05 -9.82
CA ILE A 257 11.96 4.28 -11.07
C ILE A 257 13.35 3.85 -11.55
N SER A 258 14.29 4.79 -11.66
CA SER A 258 15.66 4.50 -12.13
C SER A 258 16.33 3.42 -11.27
N THR A 259 16.23 3.56 -9.94
CA THR A 259 16.79 2.61 -8.97
C THR A 259 16.12 1.24 -9.10
N THR A 260 14.79 1.22 -9.19
CA THR A 260 14.01 -0.01 -9.36
C THR A 260 14.39 -0.74 -10.65
N MET A 261 14.44 -0.04 -11.79
CA MET A 261 14.74 -0.65 -13.09
C MET A 261 16.19 -1.16 -13.18
N LYS A 262 17.15 -0.45 -12.57
CA LYS A 262 18.54 -0.93 -12.47
C LYS A 262 18.61 -2.24 -11.69
N PHE A 263 17.94 -2.31 -10.53
CA PHE A 263 17.89 -3.53 -9.72
C PHE A 263 17.23 -4.67 -10.49
N VAL A 264 16.06 -4.45 -11.09
CA VAL A 264 15.31 -5.47 -11.83
C VAL A 264 16.13 -5.99 -13.02
N LYS A 265 16.75 -5.11 -13.84
CA LYS A 265 17.61 -5.51 -14.94
C LYS A 265 18.79 -6.37 -14.47
N LYS A 266 19.42 -6.04 -13.34
CA LYS A 266 20.50 -6.84 -12.73
C LYS A 266 20.03 -8.24 -12.32
N ILE A 267 18.79 -8.39 -11.82
CA ILE A 267 18.27 -9.67 -11.34
C ILE A 267 17.77 -10.56 -12.49
N LEU A 268 17.36 -9.97 -13.60
CA LEU A 268 16.79 -10.71 -14.74
C LEU A 268 17.84 -11.14 -15.78
N GLN A 269 19.05 -10.60 -15.72
CA GLN A 269 20.20 -11.07 -16.50
C GLN A 269 20.66 -12.46 -16.04
#